data_a668b23d7dcd28d36d7ff7f7f20bdb4b
#
_entry.id   a668b23d7dcd28d36d7ff7f7f20bdb4b
#
_cell.length_a   1.000
_cell.length_b   1.000
_cell.length_c   1.000
_cell.angle_alpha   90.00
_cell.angle_beta   90.00
_cell.angle_gamma   90.00
#
_symmetry.space_group_name_H-M   'P 1'
#
loop_
_entity.id
_entity.type
_entity.pdbx_description
1 polymer ?
#
loop_
_entity_poly.entity_id
_entity_poly.type
_entity_poly.pdbx_seq_one_letter_code
_entity_poly.pdbx_strand_id
1 'polypeptide(L)'
;DTEIDGEARPQAGINIGYLPQEPQLDPEKDVRGNVEDGVREMKDILNRFDEVSMKFAEPMSDDEMNALLEEQAELQNKIDAGNGWEIDRTLEIAADALRLPPWEADVTKLSGGEQRRVALCRLLLSSPDMLLLDEPTNHLDAESVGWLERYLHDFAGTVVAITHDRYFLDNAAQWILELDRGHGIPYEGNYSSWLEQKEQRLAQEAKQEVARQRSIQSELEWVRSNAKGRQSKSKARLARFEELSRQDDKTRNETQELYIPVGQRLGDEVIEFKGVTKAFNDKLLYEDLSFRIPAGAIVGVIGPNGAGKTTLFKLISGEEKPDKGDIDIGKTVQISYVDQNRDDLDGSKTVWEEVSDGLDTITVGTFEMPSRAYVGRFNFKGS
;
A
#
# COMPACT_ATOMS: atom_id res chain seq x y z
N ASP A 1 -12.47 9.77 10.87
CA ASP A 1 -13.05 9.27 12.12
C ASP A 1 -13.31 10.42 13.07
N THR A 2 -14.53 10.50 13.62
CA THR A 2 -14.93 11.55 14.57
C THR A 2 -15.03 11.00 15.99
N GLU A 3 -14.92 9.69 16.18
CA GLU A 3 -14.97 9.02 17.49
C GLU A 3 -13.55 8.70 17.95
N ILE A 4 -12.88 9.70 18.53
CA ILE A 4 -11.56 9.54 19.13
C ILE A 4 -11.59 10.01 20.59
N ASP A 5 -10.93 9.25 21.47
CA ASP A 5 -10.61 9.72 22.83
C ASP A 5 -9.30 10.53 22.76
N GLY A 6 -9.43 11.85 22.94
CA GLY A 6 -8.31 12.79 22.82
C GLY A 6 -8.55 13.89 21.80
N GLU A 7 -7.51 14.64 21.48
CA GLU A 7 -7.55 15.72 20.51
C GLU A 7 -6.47 15.50 19.44
N ALA A 8 -6.89 15.51 18.16
CA ALA A 8 -5.99 15.56 17.01
C ALA A 8 -6.35 16.81 16.19
N ARG A 9 -5.51 17.82 16.24
CA ARG A 9 -5.72 19.09 15.52
C ARG A 9 -4.51 19.45 14.69
N PRO A 10 -4.69 19.71 13.39
CA PRO A 10 -3.60 20.29 12.60
C PRO A 10 -3.27 21.70 13.12
N GLN A 11 -2.03 22.10 12.97
CA GLN A 11 -1.64 23.49 13.24
C GLN A 11 -2.37 24.41 12.24
N ALA A 12 -2.80 25.57 12.70
CA ALA A 12 -3.49 26.54 11.84
C ALA A 12 -2.58 26.99 10.69
N GLY A 13 -3.13 27.00 9.48
CA GLY A 13 -2.41 27.44 8.27
C GLY A 13 -1.63 26.34 7.54
N ILE A 14 -1.61 25.10 8.03
CA ILE A 14 -1.01 23.98 7.33
C ILE A 14 -1.99 23.40 6.31
N ASN A 15 -1.55 23.26 5.06
CA ASN A 15 -2.26 22.59 3.99
C ASN A 15 -1.92 21.09 4.02
N ILE A 16 -2.95 20.23 4.20
CA ILE A 16 -2.79 18.78 4.30
C ILE A 16 -3.36 18.14 3.04
N GLY A 17 -2.53 17.43 2.30
CA GLY A 17 -2.93 16.60 1.18
C GLY A 17 -3.15 15.16 1.62
N TYR A 18 -4.27 14.55 1.22
CA TYR A 18 -4.61 13.18 1.56
C TYR A 18 -4.93 12.33 0.34
N LEU A 19 -4.25 11.19 0.20
CA LEU A 19 -4.56 10.16 -0.78
C LEU A 19 -5.22 8.98 -0.08
N PRO A 20 -6.54 8.80 -0.18
CA PRO A 20 -7.22 7.62 0.36
C PRO A 20 -6.98 6.40 -0.52
N GLN A 21 -7.33 5.21 0.01
CA GLN A 21 -7.20 3.94 -0.71
C GLN A 21 -8.05 3.93 -2.01
N GLU A 22 -9.23 4.55 -1.97
CA GLU A 22 -10.14 4.73 -3.12
C GLU A 22 -10.39 6.23 -3.33
N PRO A 23 -9.52 6.91 -4.10
CA PRO A 23 -9.69 8.33 -4.36
C PRO A 23 -10.83 8.59 -5.32
N GLN A 24 -11.54 9.69 -5.09
CA GLN A 24 -12.60 10.15 -6.00
C GLN A 24 -12.07 11.25 -6.92
N LEU A 25 -12.35 11.09 -8.20
CA LEU A 25 -12.12 12.07 -9.24
C LEU A 25 -13.44 12.77 -9.57
N ASP A 26 -13.36 13.98 -10.12
CA ASP A 26 -14.51 14.71 -10.62
C ASP A 26 -14.99 14.04 -11.93
N PRO A 27 -16.18 13.43 -11.96
CA PRO A 27 -16.68 12.70 -13.13
C PRO A 27 -17.05 13.63 -14.32
N GLU A 28 -17.17 14.94 -14.08
CA GLU A 28 -17.48 15.93 -15.10
C GLU A 28 -16.23 16.43 -15.87
N LYS A 29 -15.04 16.01 -15.40
CA LYS A 29 -13.75 16.36 -15.99
C LYS A 29 -13.05 15.14 -16.57
N ASP A 30 -12.26 15.37 -17.59
CA ASP A 30 -11.31 14.40 -18.10
C ASP A 30 -10.08 14.25 -17.17
N VAL A 31 -9.11 13.44 -17.57
CA VAL A 31 -7.85 13.25 -16.81
C VAL A 31 -7.14 14.57 -16.60
N ARG A 32 -7.03 15.40 -17.66
CA ARG A 32 -6.35 16.69 -17.62
C ARG A 32 -7.01 17.63 -16.62
N GLY A 33 -8.32 17.81 -16.69
CA GLY A 33 -9.06 18.67 -15.78
C GLY A 33 -8.93 18.27 -14.32
N ASN A 34 -8.91 16.96 -14.04
CA ASN A 34 -8.69 16.46 -12.68
C ASN A 34 -7.28 16.73 -12.17
N VAL A 35 -6.25 16.57 -13.01
CA VAL A 35 -4.85 16.84 -12.61
C VAL A 35 -4.61 18.33 -12.43
N GLU A 36 -5.16 19.16 -13.32
CA GLU A 36 -5.06 20.64 -13.27
C GLU A 36 -5.70 21.24 -12.02
N ASP A 37 -6.68 20.56 -11.40
CA ASP A 37 -7.22 20.98 -10.09
C ASP A 37 -6.15 21.05 -9.00
N GLY A 38 -5.10 20.24 -9.10
CA GLY A 38 -3.96 20.27 -8.15
C GLY A 38 -3.14 21.56 -8.27
N VAL A 39 -3.15 22.21 -9.42
CA VAL A 39 -2.38 23.43 -9.71
C VAL A 39 -3.29 24.63 -9.98
N ARG A 40 -4.57 24.53 -9.63
CA ARG A 40 -5.58 25.55 -9.94
C ARG A 40 -5.16 26.94 -9.47
N GLU A 41 -4.72 27.06 -8.24
CA GLU A 41 -4.33 28.35 -7.66
C GLU A 41 -3.25 29.04 -8.50
N MET A 42 -2.23 28.28 -8.92
CA MET A 42 -1.17 28.82 -9.77
C MET A 42 -1.66 29.16 -11.18
N LYS A 43 -2.55 28.35 -11.75
CA LYS A 43 -3.17 28.67 -13.05
C LYS A 43 -4.05 29.92 -12.99
N ASP A 44 -4.78 30.11 -11.90
CA ASP A 44 -5.58 31.32 -11.69
C ASP A 44 -4.67 32.57 -11.56
N ILE A 45 -3.52 32.44 -10.90
CA ILE A 45 -2.52 33.51 -10.83
C ILE A 45 -1.93 33.84 -12.21
N LEU A 46 -1.59 32.81 -13.00
CA LEU A 46 -1.09 32.98 -14.37
C LEU A 46 -2.12 33.65 -15.28
N ASN A 47 -3.37 33.18 -15.25
CA ASN A 47 -4.47 33.77 -16.01
C ASN A 47 -4.67 35.24 -15.62
N ARG A 48 -4.60 35.53 -14.32
CA ARG A 48 -4.73 36.92 -13.83
C ARG A 48 -3.57 37.79 -14.28
N PHE A 49 -2.34 37.24 -14.29
CA PHE A 49 -1.18 37.95 -14.82
C PHE A 49 -1.33 38.30 -16.30
N ASP A 50 -1.85 37.37 -17.10
CA ASP A 50 -2.11 37.57 -18.51
C ASP A 50 -3.21 38.62 -18.73
N GLU A 51 -4.32 38.55 -17.95
CA GLU A 51 -5.38 39.58 -18.00
C GLU A 51 -4.83 40.97 -17.67
N VAL A 52 -4.03 41.10 -16.63
CA VAL A 52 -3.40 42.38 -16.23
C VAL A 52 -2.47 42.86 -17.35
N SER A 53 -1.69 41.94 -17.94
CA SER A 53 -0.77 42.26 -19.03
C SER A 53 -1.50 42.74 -20.28
N MET A 54 -2.66 42.17 -20.61
CA MET A 54 -3.49 42.61 -21.74
C MET A 54 -4.10 43.98 -21.51
N LYS A 55 -4.46 44.36 -20.29
CA LYS A 55 -5.02 45.65 -19.94
C LYS A 55 -4.09 46.86 -20.22
N PHE A 56 -2.76 46.62 -20.20
CA PHE A 56 -1.82 47.69 -20.57
C PHE A 56 -1.95 48.20 -22.02
N ALA A 57 -2.63 47.43 -22.88
CA ALA A 57 -2.92 47.86 -24.23
C ALA A 57 -4.09 48.85 -24.33
N GLU A 58 -4.86 49.05 -23.26
CA GLU A 58 -6.02 49.93 -23.21
C GLU A 58 -5.60 51.34 -22.73
N PRO A 59 -6.26 52.42 -23.21
CA PRO A 59 -6.03 53.75 -22.69
C PRO A 59 -6.48 53.85 -21.23
N MET A 60 -5.60 54.31 -20.35
CA MET A 60 -5.87 54.41 -18.92
C MET A 60 -5.21 55.66 -18.31
N SER A 61 -5.63 56.02 -17.10
CA SER A 61 -5.02 57.11 -16.34
C SER A 61 -3.71 56.67 -15.69
N ASP A 62 -2.88 57.61 -15.24
CA ASP A 62 -1.63 57.37 -14.56
C ASP A 62 -1.81 56.57 -13.21
N ASP A 63 -2.93 56.84 -12.52
CA ASP A 63 -3.25 56.14 -11.27
C ASP A 63 -3.62 54.65 -11.53
N GLU A 64 -4.39 54.40 -12.57
CA GLU A 64 -4.77 53.06 -13.02
C GLU A 64 -3.53 52.27 -13.51
N MET A 65 -2.63 52.94 -14.25
CA MET A 65 -1.37 52.36 -14.71
C MET A 65 -0.49 51.92 -13.52
N ASN A 66 -0.34 52.76 -12.49
CA ASN A 66 0.44 52.46 -11.32
C ASN A 66 -0.16 51.27 -10.53
N ALA A 67 -1.50 51.20 -10.36
CA ALA A 67 -2.16 50.10 -9.69
C ALA A 67 -1.97 48.79 -10.45
N LEU A 68 -2.06 48.81 -11.79
CA LEU A 68 -1.80 47.58 -12.59
C LEU A 68 -0.33 47.16 -12.54
N LEU A 69 0.63 48.06 -12.48
CA LEU A 69 2.05 47.74 -12.32
C LEU A 69 2.33 47.09 -10.96
N GLU A 70 1.71 47.56 -9.88
CA GLU A 70 1.81 46.95 -8.57
C GLU A 70 1.19 45.53 -8.57
N GLU A 71 -0.02 45.38 -9.13
CA GLU A 71 -0.66 44.06 -9.21
C GLU A 71 0.17 43.08 -10.05
N GLN A 72 0.70 43.54 -11.21
CA GLN A 72 1.54 42.70 -12.07
C GLN A 72 2.81 42.24 -11.32
N ALA A 73 3.49 43.14 -10.58
CA ALA A 73 4.67 42.78 -9.83
C ALA A 73 4.39 41.79 -8.69
N GLU A 74 3.24 41.92 -8.01
CA GLU A 74 2.82 40.93 -6.99
C GLU A 74 2.53 39.56 -7.60
N LEU A 75 1.80 39.51 -8.74
CA LEU A 75 1.51 38.28 -9.44
C LEU A 75 2.79 37.63 -9.96
N GLN A 76 3.71 38.40 -10.54
CA GLN A 76 4.99 37.88 -11.00
C GLN A 76 5.81 37.28 -9.85
N ASN A 77 5.89 37.96 -8.71
CA ASN A 77 6.57 37.42 -7.54
C ASN A 77 5.98 36.10 -7.06
N LYS A 78 4.65 35.94 -7.12
CA LYS A 78 3.97 34.68 -6.76
C LYS A 78 4.29 33.56 -7.77
N ILE A 79 4.27 33.89 -9.08
CA ILE A 79 4.60 32.94 -10.15
C ILE A 79 6.05 32.49 -10.05
N ASP A 80 6.99 33.43 -9.80
CA ASP A 80 8.40 33.13 -9.67
C ASP A 80 8.68 32.27 -8.41
N ALA A 81 8.04 32.59 -7.29
CA ALA A 81 8.18 31.85 -6.04
C ALA A 81 7.63 30.39 -6.15
N GLY A 82 6.55 30.20 -6.90
CA GLY A 82 5.90 28.90 -7.13
C GLY A 82 6.37 28.19 -8.40
N ASN A 83 7.40 28.68 -9.09
CA ASN A 83 7.88 28.16 -10.37
C ASN A 83 6.75 27.99 -11.44
N GLY A 84 5.78 28.89 -11.41
CA GLY A 84 4.55 28.81 -12.20
C GLY A 84 4.76 28.83 -13.71
N TRP A 85 5.84 29.44 -14.20
CA TRP A 85 6.16 29.50 -15.64
C TRP A 85 6.41 28.12 -16.27
N GLU A 86 6.84 27.14 -15.47
CA GLU A 86 7.10 25.77 -15.95
C GLU A 86 5.98 24.78 -15.60
N ILE A 87 4.81 25.26 -15.20
CA ILE A 87 3.74 24.41 -14.68
C ILE A 87 3.28 23.34 -15.68
N ASP A 88 3.10 23.69 -16.95
CA ASP A 88 2.68 22.75 -17.98
C ASP A 88 3.75 21.65 -18.20
N ARG A 89 5.03 22.01 -18.14
CA ARG A 89 6.13 21.05 -18.20
C ARG A 89 6.14 20.12 -16.98
N THR A 90 5.88 20.66 -15.80
CA THR A 90 5.80 19.89 -14.56
C THR A 90 4.64 18.89 -14.60
N LEU A 91 3.48 19.30 -15.15
CA LEU A 91 2.34 18.43 -15.39
C LEU A 91 2.70 17.26 -16.31
N GLU A 92 3.35 17.54 -17.45
CA GLU A 92 3.75 16.51 -18.42
C GLU A 92 4.75 15.52 -17.81
N ILE A 93 5.76 16.02 -17.08
CA ILE A 93 6.76 15.16 -16.40
C ILE A 93 6.09 14.25 -15.36
N ALA A 94 5.19 14.78 -14.54
CA ALA A 94 4.50 14.01 -13.51
C ALA A 94 3.55 12.97 -14.15
N ALA A 95 2.83 13.36 -15.20
CA ALA A 95 1.94 12.49 -15.93
C ALA A 95 2.68 11.32 -16.61
N ASP A 96 3.81 11.59 -17.25
CA ASP A 96 4.65 10.57 -17.88
C ASP A 96 5.25 9.62 -16.84
N ALA A 97 5.79 10.17 -15.75
CA ALA A 97 6.39 9.38 -14.67
C ALA A 97 5.40 8.44 -13.97
N LEU A 98 4.17 8.89 -13.77
CA LEU A 98 3.08 8.09 -13.21
C LEU A 98 2.30 7.30 -14.27
N ARG A 99 2.67 7.43 -15.55
CA ARG A 99 2.04 6.75 -16.68
C ARG A 99 0.53 6.94 -16.67
N LEU A 100 0.09 8.19 -16.64
CA LEU A 100 -1.32 8.52 -16.65
C LEU A 100 -1.99 8.07 -17.95
N PRO A 101 -3.30 7.83 -17.94
CA PRO A 101 -4.08 7.67 -19.16
C PRO A 101 -4.00 8.93 -20.03
N PRO A 102 -4.41 8.84 -21.33
CA PRO A 102 -4.49 10.00 -22.20
C PRO A 102 -5.25 11.16 -21.55
N TRP A 103 -4.81 12.39 -21.78
CA TRP A 103 -5.36 13.59 -21.15
C TRP A 103 -6.87 13.76 -21.34
N GLU A 104 -7.40 13.36 -22.49
CA GLU A 104 -8.80 13.46 -22.86
C GLU A 104 -9.64 12.25 -22.43
N ALA A 105 -9.04 11.31 -21.67
CA ALA A 105 -9.74 10.11 -21.24
C ALA A 105 -10.82 10.45 -20.19
N ASP A 106 -11.97 9.83 -20.36
CA ASP A 106 -13.11 9.91 -19.45
C ASP A 106 -12.78 9.15 -18.16
N VAL A 107 -12.69 9.87 -17.03
CA VAL A 107 -12.29 9.28 -15.75
C VAL A 107 -13.26 8.24 -15.22
N THR A 108 -14.51 8.23 -15.65
CA THR A 108 -15.52 7.24 -15.26
C THR A 108 -15.27 5.87 -15.87
N LYS A 109 -14.46 5.79 -16.93
CA LYS A 109 -14.13 4.55 -17.65
C LYS A 109 -12.76 4.00 -17.27
N LEU A 110 -12.03 4.71 -16.42
CA LEU A 110 -10.72 4.30 -15.97
C LEU A 110 -10.81 3.14 -14.95
N SER A 111 -9.84 2.26 -15.00
CA SER A 111 -9.64 1.26 -13.94
C SER A 111 -9.32 1.95 -12.60
N GLY A 112 -9.59 1.29 -11.48
CA GLY A 112 -9.28 1.83 -10.15
C GLY A 112 -7.80 2.22 -9.98
N GLY A 113 -6.88 1.46 -10.60
CA GLY A 113 -5.45 1.79 -10.60
C GLY A 113 -5.12 3.05 -11.40
N GLU A 114 -5.80 3.30 -12.52
CA GLU A 114 -5.64 4.53 -13.31
C GLU A 114 -6.20 5.73 -12.58
N GLN A 115 -7.41 5.62 -12.01
CA GLN A 115 -7.99 6.67 -11.18
C GLN A 115 -7.08 7.07 -10.03
N ARG A 116 -6.45 6.06 -9.39
CA ARG A 116 -5.53 6.29 -8.29
C ARG A 116 -4.27 7.04 -8.71
N ARG A 117 -3.68 6.70 -9.88
CA ARG A 117 -2.52 7.42 -10.43
C ARG A 117 -2.86 8.88 -10.75
N VAL A 118 -4.03 9.14 -11.33
CA VAL A 118 -4.52 10.50 -11.59
C VAL A 118 -4.67 11.29 -10.29
N ALA A 119 -5.28 10.69 -9.26
CA ALA A 119 -5.45 11.33 -7.96
C ALA A 119 -4.11 11.59 -7.25
N LEU A 120 -3.17 10.64 -7.32
CA LEU A 120 -1.82 10.81 -6.78
C LEU A 120 -1.11 11.98 -7.50
N CYS A 121 -1.15 12.02 -8.83
CA CYS A 121 -0.57 13.11 -9.62
C CYS A 121 -1.14 14.47 -9.20
N ARG A 122 -2.48 14.59 -9.15
CA ARG A 122 -3.17 15.80 -8.68
C ARG A 122 -2.67 16.23 -7.30
N LEU A 123 -2.57 15.26 -6.37
CA LEU A 123 -2.15 15.53 -4.99
C LEU A 123 -0.70 16.02 -4.91
N LEU A 124 0.23 15.36 -5.58
CA LEU A 124 1.65 15.74 -5.56
C LEU A 124 1.85 17.14 -6.16
N LEU A 125 1.14 17.45 -7.22
CA LEU A 125 1.21 18.77 -7.88
C LEU A 125 0.62 19.91 -7.04
N SER A 126 -0.29 19.62 -6.10
CA SER A 126 -0.82 20.64 -5.18
C SER A 126 0.19 21.09 -4.12
N SER A 127 1.35 20.45 -4.03
CA SER A 127 2.47 20.79 -3.14
C SER A 127 2.03 21.18 -1.72
N PRO A 128 1.31 20.32 -0.99
CA PRO A 128 0.85 20.64 0.36
C PRO A 128 2.01 20.65 1.36
N ASP A 129 1.81 21.24 2.55
CA ASP A 129 2.81 21.22 3.63
C ASP A 129 2.96 19.83 4.26
N MET A 130 1.91 19.01 4.18
CA MET A 130 1.89 17.65 4.71
C MET A 130 1.17 16.71 3.76
N LEU A 131 1.78 15.57 3.45
CA LEU A 131 1.21 14.47 2.67
C LEU A 131 0.81 13.32 3.58
N LEU A 132 -0.43 12.87 3.46
CA LEU A 132 -0.94 11.62 4.04
C LEU A 132 -1.23 10.66 2.90
N LEU A 133 -0.46 9.58 2.80
CA LEU A 133 -0.52 8.63 1.69
C LEU A 133 -0.92 7.25 2.20
N ASP A 134 -2.05 6.74 1.72
CA ASP A 134 -2.52 5.39 2.04
C ASP A 134 -2.20 4.46 0.87
N GLU A 135 -1.24 3.52 1.07
CA GLU A 135 -0.76 2.56 0.08
C GLU A 135 -0.34 3.20 -1.26
N PRO A 136 0.55 4.22 -1.28
CA PRO A 136 0.83 5.00 -2.49
C PRO A 136 1.50 4.20 -3.62
N THR A 137 2.15 3.08 -3.31
CA THR A 137 2.84 2.23 -4.28
C THR A 137 1.91 1.23 -4.99
N ASN A 138 0.69 1.04 -4.48
CA ASN A 138 -0.27 0.12 -5.10
C ASN A 138 -0.64 0.57 -6.51
N HIS A 139 -0.65 -0.37 -7.45
CA HIS A 139 -0.92 -0.17 -8.88
C HIS A 139 0.12 0.67 -9.64
N LEU A 140 1.26 1.00 -9.02
CA LEU A 140 2.41 1.57 -9.71
C LEU A 140 3.33 0.46 -10.22
N ASP A 141 4.00 0.72 -11.33
CA ASP A 141 5.11 -0.11 -11.78
C ASP A 141 6.43 0.34 -11.10
N ALA A 142 7.48 -0.46 -11.26
CA ALA A 142 8.76 -0.21 -10.58
C ALA A 142 9.39 1.15 -10.93
N GLU A 143 9.19 1.64 -12.16
CA GLU A 143 9.73 2.93 -12.60
C GLU A 143 8.99 4.08 -11.93
N SER A 144 7.64 3.99 -11.87
CA SER A 144 6.79 4.99 -11.19
C SER A 144 7.05 4.99 -9.68
N VAL A 145 7.28 3.82 -9.04
CA VAL A 145 7.66 3.75 -7.62
C VAL A 145 9.00 4.44 -7.41
N GLY A 146 10.01 4.15 -8.23
CA GLY A 146 11.32 4.79 -8.11
C GLY A 146 11.29 6.31 -8.38
N TRP A 147 10.37 6.79 -9.21
CA TRP A 147 10.14 8.23 -9.36
C TRP A 147 9.48 8.81 -8.11
N LEU A 148 8.46 8.15 -7.55
CA LEU A 148 7.78 8.60 -6.33
C LEU A 148 8.75 8.66 -5.14
N GLU A 149 9.61 7.66 -4.96
CA GLU A 149 10.66 7.67 -3.92
C GLU A 149 11.54 8.92 -4.01
N ARG A 150 12.03 9.26 -5.20
CA ARG A 150 12.84 10.47 -5.43
C ARG A 150 12.05 11.75 -5.15
N TYR A 151 10.80 11.82 -5.64
CA TYR A 151 9.94 12.97 -5.38
C TYR A 151 9.73 13.21 -3.88
N LEU A 152 9.43 12.13 -3.12
CA LEU A 152 9.21 12.23 -1.67
C LEU A 152 10.50 12.54 -0.89
N HIS A 153 11.66 12.09 -1.39
CA HIS A 153 12.96 12.45 -0.81
C HIS A 153 13.23 13.96 -0.91
N ASP A 154 12.87 14.56 -2.04
CA ASP A 154 13.09 15.98 -2.31
C ASP A 154 11.94 16.87 -1.81
N PHE A 155 10.85 16.27 -1.33
CA PHE A 155 9.68 16.98 -0.84
C PHE A 155 10.01 17.76 0.44
N ALA A 156 9.76 19.09 0.40
CA ALA A 156 10.11 19.98 1.51
C ALA A 156 9.20 19.86 2.75
N GLY A 157 8.02 19.26 2.59
CA GLY A 157 7.02 19.09 3.66
C GLY A 157 7.18 17.79 4.44
N THR A 158 6.18 17.50 5.26
CA THR A 158 6.14 16.24 6.04
C THR A 158 5.34 15.18 5.29
N VAL A 159 5.84 13.95 5.24
CA VAL A 159 5.14 12.82 4.63
C VAL A 159 4.83 11.76 5.69
N VAL A 160 3.57 11.31 5.72
CA VAL A 160 3.15 10.12 6.46
C VAL A 160 2.55 9.14 5.47
N ALA A 161 3.18 7.99 5.33
CA ALA A 161 2.71 6.95 4.41
C ALA A 161 2.36 5.66 5.18
N ILE A 162 1.22 5.08 4.84
CA ILE A 162 0.85 3.72 5.24
C ILE A 162 1.13 2.83 4.04
N THR A 163 1.97 1.81 4.20
CA THR A 163 2.27 0.88 3.12
C THR A 163 2.79 -0.46 3.63
N HIS A 164 2.60 -1.51 2.82
CA HIS A 164 3.18 -2.84 3.01
C HIS A 164 4.44 -3.06 2.15
N ASP A 165 4.83 -2.08 1.35
CA ASP A 165 6.01 -2.14 0.50
C ASP A 165 7.27 -1.83 1.32
N ARG A 166 7.98 -2.91 1.69
CA ARG A 166 9.22 -2.81 2.48
C ARG A 166 10.35 -2.11 1.74
N TYR A 167 10.42 -2.22 0.42
CA TYR A 167 11.46 -1.57 -0.37
C TYR A 167 11.24 -0.07 -0.42
N PHE A 168 9.99 0.34 -0.63
CA PHE A 168 9.61 1.75 -0.54
C PHE A 168 9.92 2.33 0.85
N LEU A 169 9.58 1.62 1.94
CA LEU A 169 9.91 2.05 3.30
C LEU A 169 11.41 2.10 3.56
N ASP A 170 12.18 1.20 2.96
CA ASP A 170 13.64 1.18 3.12
C ASP A 170 14.32 2.37 2.42
N ASN A 171 13.77 2.80 1.28
CA ASN A 171 14.32 3.88 0.47
C ASN A 171 13.80 5.28 0.88
N ALA A 172 12.53 5.40 1.25
CA ALA A 172 11.87 6.69 1.49
C ALA A 172 11.72 7.05 2.97
N ALA A 173 11.58 6.07 3.88
CA ALA A 173 11.27 6.36 5.28
C ALA A 173 12.52 6.71 6.09
N GLN A 174 12.39 7.74 6.93
CA GLN A 174 13.38 8.14 7.94
C GLN A 174 12.94 7.74 9.35
N TRP A 175 11.65 7.50 9.53
CA TRP A 175 11.01 7.04 10.75
C TRP A 175 9.97 5.97 10.43
N ILE A 176 9.88 4.96 11.29
CA ILE A 176 8.82 3.94 11.23
C ILE A 176 7.99 4.03 12.50
N LEU A 177 6.68 4.18 12.36
CA LEU A 177 5.73 4.06 13.45
C LEU A 177 5.08 2.67 13.40
N GLU A 178 5.47 1.79 14.31
CA GLU A 178 4.86 0.48 14.46
C GLU A 178 3.60 0.59 15.34
N LEU A 179 2.47 0.13 14.82
CA LEU A 179 1.25 -0.02 15.60
C LEU A 179 1.15 -1.46 16.09
N ASP A 180 1.43 -1.68 17.38
CA ASP A 180 1.41 -3.00 17.98
C ASP A 180 0.54 -3.00 19.24
N ARG A 181 -0.46 -3.88 19.31
CA ARG A 181 -1.36 -4.08 20.46
C ARG A 181 -1.96 -2.78 21.03
N GLY A 182 -2.36 -1.88 20.14
CA GLY A 182 -2.95 -0.59 20.51
C GLY A 182 -1.96 0.48 20.97
N HIS A 183 -0.66 0.24 20.80
CA HIS A 183 0.40 1.20 21.07
C HIS A 183 1.12 1.60 19.79
N GLY A 184 1.44 2.90 19.67
CA GLY A 184 2.33 3.41 18.62
C GLY A 184 3.76 3.45 19.14
N ILE A 185 4.68 2.74 18.47
CA ILE A 185 6.09 2.67 18.85
C ILE A 185 6.91 3.29 17.71
N PRO A 186 7.51 4.47 17.92
CA PRO A 186 8.34 5.11 16.92
C PRO A 186 9.75 4.51 16.90
N TYR A 187 10.28 4.31 15.70
CA TYR A 187 11.66 3.89 15.45
C TYR A 187 12.32 4.87 14.50
N GLU A 188 13.51 5.31 14.83
CA GLU A 188 14.35 6.09 13.93
C GLU A 188 15.05 5.18 12.93
N GLY A 189 15.01 5.56 11.66
CA GLY A 189 15.60 4.83 10.54
C GLY A 189 14.57 4.26 9.59
N ASN A 190 15.07 3.48 8.63
CA ASN A 190 14.30 2.83 7.58
C ASN A 190 13.77 1.45 8.01
N TYR A 191 13.17 0.71 7.06
CA TYR A 191 12.59 -0.61 7.34
C TYR A 191 13.62 -1.62 7.86
N SER A 192 14.82 -1.65 7.29
CA SER A 192 15.90 -2.55 7.73
C SER A 192 16.34 -2.25 9.16
N SER A 193 16.51 -0.97 9.50
CA SER A 193 16.82 -0.54 10.87
C SER A 193 15.70 -0.89 11.86
N TRP A 194 14.44 -0.73 11.45
CA TRP A 194 13.29 -1.11 12.26
C TRP A 194 13.29 -2.60 12.55
N LEU A 195 13.58 -3.44 11.55
CA LEU A 195 13.59 -4.90 11.71
C LEU A 195 14.61 -5.34 12.76
N GLU A 196 15.83 -4.79 12.71
CA GLU A 196 16.89 -5.08 13.70
C GLU A 196 16.49 -4.63 15.11
N GLN A 197 15.94 -3.41 15.24
CA GLN A 197 15.48 -2.87 16.53
C GLN A 197 14.32 -3.69 17.09
N LYS A 198 13.41 -4.13 16.25
CA LYS A 198 12.28 -5.00 16.62
C LYS A 198 12.76 -6.36 17.12
N GLU A 199 13.71 -7.00 16.43
CA GLU A 199 14.29 -8.27 16.87
C GLU A 199 14.95 -8.14 18.24
N GLN A 200 15.70 -7.06 18.48
CA GLN A 200 16.30 -6.79 19.78
C GLN A 200 15.25 -6.59 20.87
N ARG A 201 14.18 -5.83 20.59
CA ARG A 201 13.05 -5.63 21.51
C ARG A 201 12.38 -6.95 21.87
N LEU A 202 12.02 -7.77 20.85
CA LEU A 202 11.38 -9.07 21.06
C LEU A 202 12.27 -10.02 21.87
N ALA A 203 13.58 -10.02 21.63
CA ALA A 203 14.53 -10.81 22.40
C ALA A 203 14.61 -10.36 23.88
N GLN A 204 14.50 -9.07 24.16
CA GLN A 204 14.43 -8.53 25.52
C GLN A 204 13.10 -8.87 26.20
N GLU A 205 11.98 -8.70 25.50
CA GLU A 205 10.63 -9.05 25.98
C GLU A 205 10.57 -10.56 26.33
N ALA A 206 11.10 -11.42 25.46
CA ALA A 206 11.15 -12.87 25.72
C ALA A 206 11.97 -13.21 26.97
N LYS A 207 13.12 -12.55 27.19
CA LYS A 207 13.93 -12.73 28.42
C LYS A 207 13.19 -12.27 29.66
N GLN A 208 12.51 -11.12 29.59
CA GLN A 208 11.71 -10.60 30.70
C GLN A 208 10.53 -11.51 31.02
N GLU A 209 9.87 -12.06 29.99
CA GLU A 209 8.77 -12.99 30.15
C GLU A 209 9.21 -14.29 30.85
N VAL A 210 10.33 -14.90 30.43
CA VAL A 210 10.89 -16.08 31.09
C VAL A 210 11.23 -15.76 32.56
N ALA A 211 11.79 -14.59 32.85
CA ALA A 211 12.10 -14.17 34.22
C ALA A 211 10.80 -13.96 35.03
N ARG A 212 9.77 -13.39 34.43
CA ARG A 212 8.45 -13.19 35.04
C ARG A 212 7.79 -14.53 35.37
N GLN A 213 7.76 -15.47 34.42
CA GLN A 213 7.18 -16.80 34.62
C GLN A 213 7.89 -17.55 35.76
N ARG A 214 9.23 -17.46 35.84
CA ARG A 214 10.00 -18.06 36.99
C ARG A 214 9.58 -17.41 38.31
N SER A 215 9.37 -16.09 38.33
CA SER A 215 8.92 -15.40 39.53
C SER A 215 7.48 -15.80 39.93
N ILE A 216 6.59 -15.92 38.99
CA ILE A 216 5.18 -16.39 39.21
C ILE A 216 5.21 -17.81 39.75
N GLN A 217 6.01 -18.70 39.17
CA GLN A 217 6.14 -20.09 39.62
C GLN A 217 6.70 -20.19 41.05
N SER A 218 7.73 -19.40 41.36
CA SER A 218 8.30 -19.31 42.72
C SER A 218 7.28 -18.79 43.73
N GLU A 219 6.49 -17.78 43.40
CA GLU A 219 5.43 -17.26 44.26
C GLU A 219 4.26 -18.26 44.43
N LEU A 220 3.91 -19.00 43.37
CA LEU A 220 2.94 -20.09 43.42
C LEU A 220 3.36 -21.22 44.35
N GLU A 221 4.61 -21.66 44.27
CA GLU A 221 5.18 -22.68 45.17
C GLU A 221 5.15 -22.19 46.60
N TRP A 222 5.49 -20.92 46.84
CA TRP A 222 5.46 -20.34 48.17
C TRP A 222 4.01 -20.23 48.70
N VAL A 223 3.03 -19.84 47.89
CA VAL A 223 1.61 -19.83 48.27
C VAL A 223 1.08 -21.22 48.61
N ARG A 224 1.53 -22.25 47.88
CA ARG A 224 1.17 -23.66 48.13
C ARG A 224 1.81 -24.24 49.37
N SER A 225 3.08 -23.86 49.65
CA SER A 225 3.86 -24.43 50.76
C SER A 225 3.47 -23.84 52.12
N ASN A 226 2.92 -22.62 52.21
CA ASN A 226 2.69 -21.90 53.47
C ASN A 226 1.22 -21.82 53.88
N ALA A 227 0.52 -22.95 54.05
CA ALA A 227 -0.84 -23.00 54.54
C ALA A 227 -1.00 -22.66 56.02
N LYS A 228 0.08 -22.59 56.84
CA LYS A 228 0.03 -22.45 58.33
C LYS A 228 0.56 -21.14 58.91
N GLY A 229 1.03 -20.17 58.13
CA GLY A 229 1.61 -18.92 58.64
C GLY A 229 1.07 -17.63 58.07
N ARG A 230 -0.25 -17.45 58.09
CA ARG A 230 -0.92 -16.22 57.59
C ARG A 230 -0.87 -15.06 58.60
N GLN A 231 0.18 -14.28 58.60
CA GLN A 231 0.12 -12.94 59.20
C GLN A 231 0.71 -11.88 58.23
N SER A 232 0.09 -10.75 58.23
CA SER A 232 0.21 -9.44 57.50
C SER A 232 1.26 -9.26 56.35
N LYS A 233 2.38 -9.98 56.32
CA LYS A 233 3.38 -9.95 55.24
C LYS A 233 2.91 -10.67 53.95
N SER A 234 1.81 -11.44 54.03
CA SER A 234 1.32 -12.21 52.88
C SER A 234 0.47 -11.36 51.92
N LYS A 235 -0.16 -10.27 52.38
CA LYS A 235 -1.01 -9.39 51.50
C LYS A 235 -0.22 -8.71 50.38
N ALA A 236 0.97 -8.20 50.66
CA ALA A 236 1.79 -7.56 49.68
C ALA A 236 2.30 -8.55 48.61
N ARG A 237 2.59 -9.78 48.99
CA ARG A 237 3.01 -10.84 48.05
C ARG A 237 1.85 -11.37 47.21
N LEU A 238 0.68 -11.52 47.79
CA LEU A 238 -0.55 -11.87 47.08
C LEU A 238 -0.93 -10.78 46.05
N ALA A 239 -0.88 -9.52 46.47
CA ALA A 239 -1.12 -8.39 45.56
C ALA A 239 -0.11 -8.37 44.40
N ARG A 240 1.17 -8.65 44.67
CA ARG A 240 2.19 -8.75 43.64
C ARG A 240 1.97 -9.93 42.69
N PHE A 241 1.51 -11.07 43.21
CA PHE A 241 1.15 -12.23 42.40
C PHE A 241 -0.08 -11.92 41.51
N GLU A 242 -1.11 -11.28 42.05
CA GLU A 242 -2.28 -10.87 41.29
C GLU A 242 -1.93 -9.84 40.21
N GLU A 243 -1.03 -8.91 40.50
CA GLU A 243 -0.54 -7.93 39.55
C GLU A 243 0.26 -8.59 38.42
N LEU A 244 1.17 -9.52 38.76
CA LEU A 244 1.93 -10.29 37.77
C LEU A 244 1.04 -11.21 36.93
N SER A 245 -0.03 -11.77 37.51
CA SER A 245 -0.99 -12.62 36.80
C SER A 245 -1.93 -11.85 35.88
N ARG A 246 -2.31 -10.60 36.23
CA ARG A 246 -3.12 -9.75 35.35
C ARG A 246 -2.42 -9.30 34.08
N GLN A 247 -1.09 -9.31 34.06
CA GLN A 247 -0.28 -9.00 32.88
C GLN A 247 -0.19 -10.17 31.87
N ASP A 248 -0.72 -11.34 32.19
CA ASP A 248 -0.58 -12.59 31.41
C ASP A 248 -1.39 -12.61 30.10
N ASP A 249 -2.38 -11.75 29.93
CA ASP A 249 -3.25 -11.75 28.75
C ASP A 249 -2.63 -11.07 27.49
N LYS A 250 -1.41 -10.56 27.60
CA LYS A 250 -0.82 -9.71 26.52
C LYS A 250 0.20 -10.43 25.61
N THR A 251 0.58 -11.68 25.89
CA THR A 251 1.69 -12.33 25.18
C THR A 251 1.27 -13.62 24.47
N ARG A 252 0.52 -13.49 23.38
CA ARG A 252 0.47 -14.55 22.37
C ARG A 252 1.01 -14.01 21.06
N ASN A 253 2.31 -14.11 20.84
CA ASN A 253 2.88 -14.12 19.49
C ASN A 253 2.59 -15.51 18.93
N GLU A 254 1.48 -15.65 18.23
CA GLU A 254 1.17 -16.84 17.47
C GLU A 254 1.95 -16.80 16.14
N THR A 255 3.23 -17.17 16.17
CA THR A 255 3.92 -17.61 14.97
C THR A 255 3.33 -18.99 14.63
N GLN A 256 2.27 -19.00 13.82
CA GLN A 256 1.72 -20.25 13.33
C GLN A 256 2.47 -20.64 12.06
N GLU A 257 3.12 -21.80 12.09
CA GLU A 257 3.68 -22.38 10.88
C GLU A 257 2.53 -22.84 9.97
N LEU A 258 2.43 -22.20 8.79
CA LEU A 258 1.52 -22.61 7.73
C LEU A 258 2.12 -23.85 7.05
N TYR A 259 1.46 -24.98 7.20
CA TYR A 259 1.80 -26.18 6.44
C TYR A 259 1.02 -26.20 5.12
N ILE A 260 1.75 -26.05 4.02
CA ILE A 260 1.22 -26.23 2.66
C ILE A 260 1.74 -27.58 2.16
N PRO A 261 0.84 -28.55 1.91
CA PRO A 261 1.28 -29.85 1.46
C PRO A 261 1.87 -29.77 0.06
N VAL A 262 2.92 -30.53 -0.17
CA VAL A 262 3.48 -30.71 -1.51
C VAL A 262 2.51 -31.52 -2.34
N GLY A 263 2.08 -30.99 -3.49
CA GLY A 263 1.24 -31.67 -4.45
C GLY A 263 1.95 -32.85 -5.14
N GLN A 264 1.33 -33.39 -6.18
CA GLN A 264 1.95 -34.44 -7.01
C GLN A 264 3.24 -33.87 -7.65
N ARG A 265 4.26 -34.74 -7.78
CA ARG A 265 5.51 -34.37 -8.42
C ARG A 265 5.23 -33.92 -9.86
N LEU A 266 5.64 -32.69 -10.19
CA LEU A 266 5.58 -32.18 -11.55
C LEU A 266 6.53 -32.97 -12.48
N GLY A 267 6.09 -33.16 -13.70
CA GLY A 267 6.96 -33.66 -14.77
C GLY A 267 8.06 -32.64 -15.15
N ASP A 268 8.93 -33.05 -16.07
CA ASP A 268 10.01 -32.18 -16.55
C ASP A 268 9.50 -30.99 -17.36
N GLU A 269 8.36 -31.14 -18.01
CA GLU A 269 7.68 -30.09 -18.77
C GLU A 269 6.54 -29.50 -17.92
N VAL A 270 6.66 -28.22 -17.54
CA VAL A 270 5.63 -27.52 -16.78
C VAL A 270 4.84 -26.61 -17.71
N ILE A 271 5.47 -25.60 -18.27
CA ILE A 271 4.87 -24.70 -19.25
C ILE A 271 5.93 -24.35 -20.29
N GLU A 272 5.55 -24.42 -21.57
CA GLU A 272 6.40 -24.02 -22.68
C GLU A 272 5.62 -23.14 -23.65
N PHE A 273 6.15 -21.95 -23.94
CA PHE A 273 5.66 -21.02 -24.94
C PHE A 273 6.47 -21.21 -26.24
N LYS A 274 5.77 -21.33 -27.36
CA LYS A 274 6.38 -21.57 -28.70
C LYS A 274 5.86 -20.54 -29.69
N GLY A 275 6.65 -19.51 -29.94
CA GLY A 275 6.35 -18.48 -30.94
C GLY A 275 5.03 -17.74 -30.66
N VAL A 276 4.71 -17.50 -29.41
CA VAL A 276 3.42 -16.91 -29.01
C VAL A 276 3.36 -15.43 -29.39
N THR A 277 2.36 -15.09 -30.18
CA THR A 277 2.02 -13.71 -30.53
C THR A 277 0.65 -13.37 -30.01
N LYS A 278 0.50 -12.21 -29.38
CA LYS A 278 -0.79 -11.69 -28.87
C LYS A 278 -0.88 -10.20 -29.07
N ALA A 279 -2.00 -9.77 -29.65
CA ALA A 279 -2.34 -8.37 -29.82
C ALA A 279 -3.80 -8.12 -29.36
N PHE A 280 -4.11 -6.91 -28.98
CA PHE A 280 -5.48 -6.43 -28.79
C PHE A 280 -5.67 -5.19 -29.66
N ASN A 281 -6.60 -5.29 -30.59
CA ASN A 281 -6.80 -4.27 -31.63
C ASN A 281 -5.48 -3.91 -32.32
N ASP A 282 -5.06 -2.65 -32.25
CA ASP A 282 -3.80 -2.17 -32.84
C ASP A 282 -2.58 -2.28 -31.91
N LYS A 283 -2.76 -2.77 -30.67
CA LYS A 283 -1.68 -2.87 -29.67
C LYS A 283 -1.11 -4.28 -29.64
N LEU A 284 0.10 -4.44 -30.17
CA LEU A 284 0.88 -5.67 -30.05
C LEU A 284 1.44 -5.78 -28.63
N LEU A 285 1.17 -6.90 -27.94
CA LEU A 285 1.71 -7.18 -26.59
C LEU A 285 2.96 -8.06 -26.66
N TYR A 286 2.87 -9.17 -27.41
CA TYR A 286 3.97 -10.12 -27.61
C TYR A 286 4.11 -10.47 -29.07
N GLU A 287 5.35 -10.59 -29.53
CA GLU A 287 5.70 -11.08 -30.85
C GLU A 287 6.74 -12.20 -30.71
N ASP A 288 6.40 -13.38 -31.21
CA ASP A 288 7.29 -14.55 -31.21
C ASP A 288 7.86 -14.91 -29.82
N LEU A 289 7.05 -14.77 -28.78
CA LEU A 289 7.47 -15.04 -27.40
C LEU A 289 7.67 -16.54 -27.20
N SER A 290 8.90 -16.94 -26.91
CA SER A 290 9.27 -18.33 -26.66
C SER A 290 10.10 -18.44 -25.39
N PHE A 291 9.62 -19.20 -24.42
CA PHE A 291 10.33 -19.50 -23.17
C PHE A 291 9.73 -20.72 -22.49
N ARG A 292 10.47 -21.27 -21.52
CA ARG A 292 10.07 -22.45 -20.76
C ARG A 292 10.17 -22.19 -19.27
N ILE A 293 9.15 -22.66 -18.53
CA ILE A 293 9.14 -22.66 -17.06
C ILE A 293 9.44 -24.08 -16.57
N PRO A 294 10.59 -24.32 -15.95
CA PRO A 294 10.96 -25.62 -15.42
C PRO A 294 10.24 -25.93 -14.10
N ALA A 295 10.18 -27.21 -13.73
CA ALA A 295 9.61 -27.65 -12.47
C ALA A 295 10.33 -27.03 -11.26
N GLY A 296 9.57 -26.55 -10.30
CA GLY A 296 10.10 -25.92 -9.08
C GLY A 296 10.63 -24.50 -9.24
N ALA A 297 10.50 -23.89 -10.43
CA ALA A 297 10.91 -22.52 -10.65
C ALA A 297 9.93 -21.52 -10.02
N ILE A 298 10.47 -20.42 -9.51
CA ILE A 298 9.72 -19.22 -9.18
C ILE A 298 10.08 -18.17 -10.23
N VAL A 299 9.09 -17.74 -10.99
CA VAL A 299 9.28 -16.78 -12.10
C VAL A 299 8.63 -15.46 -11.75
N GLY A 300 9.43 -14.40 -11.64
CA GLY A 300 8.94 -13.03 -11.51
C GLY A 300 8.68 -12.42 -12.89
N VAL A 301 7.46 -11.89 -13.11
CA VAL A 301 7.10 -11.18 -14.34
C VAL A 301 7.09 -9.69 -14.04
N ILE A 302 8.05 -8.97 -14.64
CA ILE A 302 8.19 -7.52 -14.49
C ILE A 302 7.91 -6.80 -15.82
N GLY A 303 7.53 -5.57 -15.74
CA GLY A 303 7.28 -4.70 -16.91
C GLY A 303 6.32 -3.57 -16.57
N PRO A 304 6.26 -2.56 -17.44
CA PRO A 304 5.38 -1.41 -17.25
C PRO A 304 3.89 -1.80 -17.20
N ASN A 305 3.08 -0.89 -16.70
CA ASN A 305 1.63 -1.05 -16.74
C ASN A 305 1.14 -1.12 -18.20
N GLY A 306 0.22 -2.05 -18.48
CA GLY A 306 -0.25 -2.30 -19.84
C GLY A 306 0.71 -3.08 -20.75
N ALA A 307 1.83 -3.62 -20.24
CA ALA A 307 2.76 -4.48 -20.99
C ALA A 307 2.22 -5.90 -21.25
N GLY A 308 1.06 -6.25 -20.68
CA GLY A 308 0.44 -7.55 -20.90
C GLY A 308 0.69 -8.57 -19.78
N LYS A 309 1.22 -8.19 -18.61
CA LYS A 309 1.50 -9.13 -17.50
C LYS A 309 0.28 -10.00 -17.15
N THR A 310 -0.89 -9.39 -16.97
CA THR A 310 -2.15 -10.12 -16.71
C THR A 310 -2.57 -10.98 -17.90
N THR A 311 -2.35 -10.50 -19.13
CA THR A 311 -2.65 -11.26 -20.36
C THR A 311 -1.81 -12.54 -20.43
N LEU A 312 -0.54 -12.50 -19.99
CA LEU A 312 0.32 -13.68 -19.91
C LEU A 312 -0.29 -14.74 -18.98
N PHE A 313 -0.80 -14.34 -17.82
CA PHE A 313 -1.47 -15.27 -16.91
C PHE A 313 -2.77 -15.81 -17.50
N LYS A 314 -3.58 -14.98 -18.17
CA LYS A 314 -4.80 -15.41 -18.87
C LYS A 314 -4.52 -16.38 -20.02
N LEU A 315 -3.38 -16.23 -20.70
CA LEU A 315 -2.93 -17.19 -21.70
C LEU A 315 -2.53 -18.54 -21.07
N ILE A 316 -1.90 -18.51 -19.89
CA ILE A 316 -1.51 -19.71 -19.14
C ILE A 316 -2.76 -20.39 -18.54
N SER A 317 -3.72 -19.65 -17.99
CA SER A 317 -4.96 -20.20 -17.43
C SER A 317 -5.92 -20.71 -18.51
N GLY A 318 -5.73 -20.31 -19.77
CA GLY A 318 -6.58 -20.68 -20.90
C GLY A 318 -7.82 -19.80 -21.06
N GLU A 319 -7.95 -18.72 -20.27
CA GLU A 319 -9.00 -17.71 -20.42
C GLU A 319 -8.86 -16.92 -21.72
N GLU A 320 -7.62 -16.74 -22.18
CA GLU A 320 -7.27 -16.13 -23.46
C GLU A 320 -6.51 -17.11 -24.34
N LYS A 321 -6.61 -16.90 -25.66
CA LYS A 321 -5.87 -17.70 -26.63
C LYS A 321 -4.83 -16.84 -27.34
N PRO A 322 -3.66 -17.42 -27.69
CA PRO A 322 -2.69 -16.72 -28.51
C PRO A 322 -3.24 -16.51 -29.94
N ASP A 323 -2.83 -15.44 -30.60
CA ASP A 323 -3.18 -15.19 -32.00
C ASP A 323 -2.32 -16.03 -32.94
N LYS A 324 -1.06 -16.33 -32.53
CA LYS A 324 -0.14 -17.27 -33.18
C LYS A 324 0.69 -17.99 -32.13
N GLY A 325 1.23 -19.14 -32.51
CA GLY A 325 2.05 -19.99 -31.65
C GLY A 325 1.20 -20.85 -30.71
N ASP A 326 1.86 -21.63 -29.88
CA ASP A 326 1.25 -22.59 -28.98
C ASP A 326 1.80 -22.46 -27.57
N ILE A 327 0.97 -22.85 -26.59
CA ILE A 327 1.35 -22.93 -25.18
C ILE A 327 1.12 -24.37 -24.73
N ASP A 328 2.20 -25.07 -24.44
CA ASP A 328 2.14 -26.43 -23.94
C ASP A 328 2.20 -26.44 -22.41
N ILE A 329 1.20 -27.05 -21.80
CA ILE A 329 1.10 -27.23 -20.35
C ILE A 329 1.24 -28.71 -20.04
N GLY A 330 2.19 -29.05 -19.17
CA GLY A 330 2.46 -30.43 -18.78
C GLY A 330 1.22 -31.13 -18.21
N LYS A 331 1.02 -32.39 -18.58
CA LYS A 331 -0.18 -33.20 -18.19
C LYS A 331 -0.35 -33.36 -16.68
N THR A 332 0.70 -33.17 -15.90
CA THR A 332 0.69 -33.28 -14.44
C THR A 332 0.50 -31.92 -13.74
N VAL A 333 0.37 -30.85 -14.51
CA VAL A 333 0.22 -29.49 -13.99
C VAL A 333 -1.24 -29.22 -13.67
N GLN A 334 -1.50 -28.80 -12.44
CA GLN A 334 -2.77 -28.22 -12.04
C GLN A 334 -2.55 -26.72 -11.86
N ILE A 335 -3.25 -25.91 -12.64
CA ILE A 335 -3.15 -24.45 -12.56
C ILE A 335 -4.11 -23.98 -11.48
N SER A 336 -3.59 -23.16 -10.56
CA SER A 336 -4.39 -22.35 -9.65
C SER A 336 -4.06 -20.89 -9.92
N TYR A 337 -5.06 -20.10 -10.21
CA TYR A 337 -4.94 -18.68 -10.53
C TYR A 337 -5.66 -17.85 -9.49
N VAL A 338 -4.97 -16.84 -8.96
CA VAL A 338 -5.55 -15.83 -8.05
C VAL A 338 -5.47 -14.49 -8.76
N ASP A 339 -6.62 -13.92 -9.04
CA ASP A 339 -6.72 -12.60 -9.66
C ASP A 339 -6.77 -11.45 -8.63
N GLN A 340 -6.75 -10.22 -9.13
CA GLN A 340 -6.85 -9.03 -8.28
C GLN A 340 -8.30 -8.72 -7.84
N ASN A 341 -9.28 -9.20 -8.57
CA ASN A 341 -10.67 -8.73 -8.46
C ASN A 341 -11.49 -9.46 -7.40
N ARG A 342 -11.02 -10.61 -6.89
CA ARG A 342 -11.76 -11.45 -5.92
C ARG A 342 -13.17 -11.84 -6.36
N ASP A 343 -13.43 -11.83 -7.67
CA ASP A 343 -14.75 -12.09 -8.25
C ASP A 343 -15.25 -13.53 -7.98
N ASP A 344 -14.32 -14.45 -7.66
CA ASP A 344 -14.60 -15.84 -7.36
C ASP A 344 -15.09 -16.09 -5.92
N LEU A 345 -15.05 -15.09 -5.03
CA LEU A 345 -15.49 -15.25 -3.64
C LEU A 345 -16.98 -14.96 -3.48
N ASP A 346 -17.71 -15.91 -2.90
CA ASP A 346 -19.12 -15.73 -2.56
C ASP A 346 -19.28 -14.89 -1.29
N GLY A 347 -19.62 -13.61 -1.45
CA GLY A 347 -19.80 -12.67 -0.34
C GLY A 347 -20.91 -13.02 0.64
N SER A 348 -21.75 -14.03 0.35
CA SER A 348 -22.78 -14.55 1.26
C SER A 348 -22.28 -15.63 2.22
N LYS A 349 -21.10 -16.21 1.95
CA LYS A 349 -20.48 -17.26 2.76
C LYS A 349 -19.53 -16.67 3.80
N THR A 350 -19.40 -17.37 4.91
CA THR A 350 -18.32 -17.09 5.86
C THR A 350 -16.96 -17.57 5.31
N VAL A 351 -15.85 -17.01 5.81
CA VAL A 351 -14.49 -17.45 5.45
C VAL A 351 -14.32 -18.97 5.67
N TRP A 352 -14.92 -19.50 6.73
CA TRP A 352 -14.87 -20.93 7.00
C TRP A 352 -15.62 -21.74 5.95
N GLU A 353 -16.82 -21.34 5.55
CA GLU A 353 -17.62 -22.00 4.51
C GLU A 353 -16.93 -21.94 3.15
N GLU A 354 -16.32 -20.81 2.82
CA GLU A 354 -15.60 -20.62 1.56
C GLU A 354 -14.36 -21.52 1.45
N VAL A 355 -13.59 -21.65 2.53
CA VAL A 355 -12.37 -22.49 2.55
C VAL A 355 -12.66 -23.97 2.67
N SER A 356 -13.75 -24.35 3.35
CA SER A 356 -14.05 -25.76 3.70
C SER A 356 -15.22 -26.36 2.95
N ASP A 357 -15.92 -25.60 2.10
CA ASP A 357 -17.22 -25.97 1.53
C ASP A 357 -18.24 -26.42 2.60
N GLY A 358 -18.13 -25.89 3.82
CA GLY A 358 -18.97 -26.22 4.97
C GLY A 358 -18.65 -27.57 5.63
N LEU A 359 -17.54 -28.21 5.27
CA LEU A 359 -17.10 -29.48 5.86
C LEU A 359 -16.39 -29.25 7.20
N ASP A 360 -16.77 -29.99 8.24
CA ASP A 360 -16.11 -29.92 9.56
C ASP A 360 -14.67 -30.43 9.55
N THR A 361 -14.36 -31.37 8.64
CA THR A 361 -13.03 -31.96 8.47
C THR A 361 -12.59 -31.83 7.02
N ILE A 362 -11.36 -31.38 6.81
CA ILE A 362 -10.73 -31.25 5.50
C ILE A 362 -9.45 -32.08 5.43
N THR A 363 -9.13 -32.56 4.24
CA THR A 363 -7.88 -33.25 3.95
C THR A 363 -6.85 -32.26 3.42
N VAL A 364 -5.76 -32.06 4.15
CA VAL A 364 -4.65 -31.19 3.76
C VAL A 364 -3.43 -32.08 3.44
N GLY A 365 -3.22 -32.34 2.17
CA GLY A 365 -2.22 -33.33 1.72
C GLY A 365 -2.60 -34.76 2.11
N THR A 366 -1.89 -35.34 3.06
CA THR A 366 -2.15 -36.70 3.58
C THR A 366 -2.81 -36.69 4.96
N PHE A 367 -3.09 -35.51 5.52
CA PHE A 367 -3.60 -35.36 6.88
C PHE A 367 -5.06 -34.88 6.86
N GLU A 368 -5.88 -35.52 7.66
CA GLU A 368 -7.23 -35.03 7.99
C GLU A 368 -7.13 -34.13 9.22
N MET A 369 -7.78 -32.96 9.15
CA MET A 369 -7.84 -32.04 10.27
C MET A 369 -9.14 -31.24 10.30
N PRO A 370 -9.55 -30.77 11.50
CA PRO A 370 -10.73 -29.90 11.61
C PRO A 370 -10.54 -28.62 10.79
N SER A 371 -11.50 -28.32 9.93
CA SER A 371 -11.44 -27.18 9.01
C SER A 371 -11.30 -25.83 9.74
N ARG A 372 -12.00 -25.66 10.87
CA ARG A 372 -11.89 -24.44 11.69
C ARG A 372 -10.48 -24.25 12.26
N ALA A 373 -9.81 -25.34 12.63
CA ALA A 373 -8.41 -25.27 13.10
C ALA A 373 -7.45 -24.91 11.96
N TYR A 374 -7.73 -25.38 10.73
CA TYR A 374 -6.97 -25.00 9.55
C TYR A 374 -7.14 -23.49 9.22
N VAL A 375 -8.38 -23.01 9.15
CA VAL A 375 -8.68 -21.59 8.92
C VAL A 375 -8.07 -20.70 10.01
N GLY A 376 -8.08 -21.15 11.28
CA GLY A 376 -7.44 -20.44 12.38
C GLY A 376 -5.93 -20.26 12.21
N ARG A 377 -5.23 -21.14 11.47
CA ARG A 377 -3.79 -21.00 11.16
C ARG A 377 -3.49 -19.80 10.26
N PHE A 378 -4.47 -19.28 9.55
CA PHE A 378 -4.37 -18.05 8.74
C PHE A 378 -4.78 -16.80 9.54
N ASN A 379 -4.75 -16.87 10.89
CA ASN A 379 -5.13 -15.77 11.80
C ASN A 379 -6.60 -15.33 11.73
N PHE A 380 -7.48 -16.11 11.11
CA PHE A 380 -8.90 -15.88 11.22
C PHE A 380 -9.39 -16.30 12.61
N LYS A 381 -9.91 -15.34 13.37
CA LYS A 381 -10.49 -15.60 14.70
C LYS A 381 -11.97 -15.96 14.54
N GLY A 382 -12.42 -16.98 15.28
CA GLY A 382 -13.85 -17.25 15.39
C GLY A 382 -14.55 -16.08 16.09
N SER A 383 -15.66 -15.60 15.52
CA SER A 383 -16.58 -14.65 16.17
C SER A 383 -17.44 -15.37 17.19
#